data_f4e4c4e17d9e9736027e29f03483d1a8
#
_entry.id   f4e4c4e17d9e9736027e29f03483d1a8
#
_cell.length_a   1.000
_cell.length_b   1.000
_cell.length_c   1.000
_cell.angle_alpha   90.00
_cell.angle_beta   90.00
_cell.angle_gamma   90.00
#
_symmetry.space_group_name_H-M   'P 1'
#
loop_
_entity.id
_entity.type
_entity.pdbx_description
1 polymer ?
#
loop_
_entity_poly.entity_id
_entity_poly.type
_entity_poly.pdbx_seq_one_letter_code
_entity_poly.pdbx_strand_id
1 'polypeptide(L)'
;MKKDNNNYSKGYLKQTITIKIDRPLHSKHPKHGFIYEANYGFVPGTKAPDGEELDAYVLGVNEPVKEYTGRCIAIIHRINDDDDKLIVVPDGIEFSDEEIQKATHFQEQFFKSEIIR
;
A
#
# COMPACT_ATOMS: atom_id res chain seq x y z
N MET A 1 -6.12 21.57 -19.14
CA MET A 1 -5.55 21.51 -17.83
C MET A 1 -5.10 20.11 -17.47
N LYS A 2 -3.93 20.05 -16.94
CA LYS A 2 -3.35 18.79 -16.61
C LYS A 2 -3.94 18.17 -15.36
N LYS A 3 -4.38 16.95 -15.46
CA LYS A 3 -4.91 16.25 -14.32
C LYS A 3 -3.76 15.67 -13.49
N ASP A 4 -3.81 15.89 -12.21
CA ASP A 4 -2.85 15.30 -11.30
C ASP A 4 -3.39 13.94 -10.86
N ASN A 5 -2.80 12.88 -11.39
CA ASN A 5 -3.27 11.52 -11.15
C ASN A 5 -3.08 11.07 -9.71
N ASN A 6 -2.21 11.74 -8.95
CA ASN A 6 -1.98 11.39 -7.56
C ASN A 6 -3.14 11.78 -6.66
N ASN A 7 -4.03 12.66 -7.14
CA ASN A 7 -5.13 13.13 -6.31
C ASN A 7 -6.12 12.04 -5.96
N TYR A 8 -6.19 10.97 -6.74
CA TYR A 8 -7.17 9.93 -6.46
C TYR A 8 -6.87 9.19 -5.15
N SER A 9 -5.62 9.12 -4.74
CA SER A 9 -5.24 8.40 -3.53
C SER A 9 -5.06 9.32 -2.32
N LYS A 10 -4.77 10.61 -2.54
CA LYS A 10 -4.45 11.53 -1.44
C LYS A 10 -5.61 11.74 -0.47
N GLY A 11 -6.84 11.58 -0.93
CA GLY A 11 -8.00 11.72 -0.08
C GLY A 11 -8.08 10.68 1.03
N TYR A 12 -7.33 9.60 0.90
CA TYR A 12 -7.32 8.55 1.93
C TYR A 12 -6.33 8.83 3.05
N LEU A 13 -5.45 9.81 2.89
CA LEU A 13 -4.48 10.15 3.92
C LEU A 13 -5.20 10.53 5.21
N LYS A 14 -4.75 9.96 6.33
CA LYS A 14 -5.29 10.18 7.66
C LYS A 14 -6.68 9.57 7.89
N GLN A 15 -7.19 8.83 6.91
CA GLN A 15 -8.48 8.17 7.04
C GLN A 15 -8.31 6.76 7.61
N THR A 16 -9.35 6.29 8.29
CA THR A 16 -9.43 4.89 8.71
C THR A 16 -10.04 4.10 7.56
N ILE A 17 -9.35 3.05 7.14
CA ILE A 17 -9.71 2.33 5.92
C ILE A 17 -9.65 0.83 6.19
N THR A 18 -10.55 0.08 5.56
CA THR A 18 -10.53 -1.38 5.61
C THR A 18 -9.89 -1.91 4.33
N ILE A 19 -8.90 -2.77 4.51
CA ILE A 19 -8.15 -3.40 3.42
C ILE A 19 -8.48 -4.87 3.37
N LYS A 20 -8.88 -5.36 2.21
CA LYS A 20 -9.02 -6.80 1.95
C LYS A 20 -7.65 -7.32 1.55
N ILE A 21 -7.18 -8.35 2.25
CA ILE A 21 -5.83 -8.87 2.03
C ILE A 21 -5.91 -10.05 1.07
N ASP A 22 -5.29 -9.93 -0.09
CA ASP A 22 -5.21 -11.03 -1.05
C ASP A 22 -3.78 -11.56 -1.20
N ARG A 23 -2.80 -10.88 -0.58
CA ARG A 23 -1.41 -11.35 -0.49
C ARG A 23 -0.99 -11.25 0.98
N PRO A 24 -1.34 -12.26 1.78
CA PRO A 24 -1.02 -12.19 3.22
C PRO A 24 0.47 -12.25 3.49
N LEU A 25 0.84 -11.77 4.67
CA LEU A 25 2.21 -11.87 5.16
C LEU A 25 2.67 -13.33 5.05
N HIS A 26 3.87 -13.55 4.54
CA HIS A 26 4.51 -14.86 4.31
C HIS A 26 4.02 -15.59 3.06
N SER A 27 3.04 -15.05 2.33
CA SER A 27 2.63 -15.68 1.07
C SER A 27 3.68 -15.41 -0.01
N LYS A 28 3.60 -16.19 -1.08
CA LYS A 28 4.57 -16.11 -2.17
C LYS A 28 3.94 -15.44 -3.38
N HIS A 29 4.67 -14.53 -4.01
CA HIS A 29 4.19 -13.88 -5.21
C HIS A 29 4.02 -14.93 -6.32
N PRO A 30 2.87 -14.98 -6.99
CA PRO A 30 2.58 -16.05 -7.96
C PRO A 30 3.48 -16.05 -9.17
N LYS A 31 4.04 -14.90 -9.55
CA LYS A 31 4.88 -14.80 -10.73
C LYS A 31 6.36 -14.73 -10.39
N HIS A 32 6.71 -13.84 -9.45
CA HIS A 32 8.11 -13.52 -9.19
C HIS A 32 8.71 -14.33 -8.06
N GLY A 33 7.89 -15.04 -7.30
CA GLY A 33 8.39 -15.97 -6.30
C GLY A 33 8.90 -15.39 -5.00
N PHE A 34 8.95 -14.07 -4.85
CA PHE A 34 9.39 -13.51 -3.57
C PHE A 34 8.29 -13.67 -2.51
N ILE A 35 8.70 -13.56 -1.26
CA ILE A 35 7.80 -13.73 -0.13
C ILE A 35 7.31 -12.35 0.29
N TYR A 36 6.01 -12.21 0.56
CA TYR A 36 5.44 -10.98 1.07
C TYR A 36 5.86 -10.80 2.53
N GLU A 37 6.56 -9.71 2.79
CA GLU A 37 7.04 -9.39 4.13
C GLU A 37 6.09 -8.44 4.86
N ALA A 38 4.92 -8.21 4.29
CA ALA A 38 3.83 -7.42 4.87
C ALA A 38 2.54 -7.93 4.28
N ASN A 39 1.43 -7.72 4.99
CA ASN A 39 0.12 -8.00 4.41
C ASN A 39 -0.13 -6.99 3.30
N TYR A 40 -0.69 -7.43 2.19
CA TYR A 40 -0.90 -6.60 1.02
C TYR A 40 -2.26 -6.93 0.42
N GLY A 41 -2.96 -5.91 -0.02
CA GLY A 41 -4.27 -6.12 -0.59
C GLY A 41 -4.80 -4.87 -1.27
N PHE A 42 -6.09 -4.62 -1.10
CA PHE A 42 -6.75 -3.54 -1.83
C PHE A 42 -7.90 -2.97 -1.02
N VAL A 43 -8.34 -1.77 -1.41
CA VAL A 43 -9.49 -1.10 -0.80
C VAL A 43 -10.72 -1.46 -1.60
N PRO A 44 -11.66 -2.23 -1.03
CA PRO A 44 -12.85 -2.64 -1.79
C PRO A 44 -13.67 -1.43 -2.25
N GLY A 45 -14.19 -1.52 -3.47
CA GLY A 45 -15.07 -0.49 -3.99
C GLY A 45 -14.37 0.72 -4.57
N THR A 46 -13.05 0.73 -4.58
CA THR A 46 -12.30 1.85 -5.18
C THR A 46 -11.91 1.52 -6.61
N LYS A 47 -11.47 2.53 -7.34
CA LYS A 47 -11.02 2.35 -8.70
C LYS A 47 -9.85 3.29 -8.95
N ALA A 48 -8.70 2.72 -9.23
CA ALA A 48 -7.51 3.48 -9.57
C ALA A 48 -7.53 3.82 -11.06
N PRO A 49 -6.63 4.66 -11.55
CA PRO A 49 -6.61 5.04 -12.97
C PRO A 49 -6.50 3.87 -13.94
N ASP A 50 -5.90 2.77 -13.51
CA ASP A 50 -5.78 1.58 -14.36
C ASP A 50 -7.04 0.72 -14.39
N GLY A 51 -8.09 1.12 -13.69
CA GLY A 51 -9.35 0.40 -13.64
C GLY A 51 -9.43 -0.66 -12.56
N GLU A 52 -8.33 -0.93 -11.87
CA GLU A 52 -8.29 -1.89 -10.77
C GLU A 52 -8.54 -1.20 -9.44
N GLU A 53 -8.78 -1.97 -8.41
CA GLU A 53 -8.96 -1.42 -7.07
C GLU A 53 -7.62 -0.87 -6.55
N LEU A 54 -7.71 0.11 -5.67
CA LEU A 54 -6.54 0.76 -5.11
C LEU A 54 -5.82 -0.17 -4.13
N ASP A 55 -4.54 -0.42 -4.37
CA ASP A 55 -3.74 -1.34 -3.56
C ASP A 55 -3.25 -0.71 -2.28
N ALA A 56 -2.96 -1.56 -1.30
CA ALA A 56 -2.48 -1.09 0.00
C ALA A 56 -1.58 -2.12 0.66
N TYR A 57 -0.57 -1.62 1.39
CA TYR A 57 0.23 -2.39 2.32
C TYR A 57 -0.32 -2.17 3.72
N VAL A 58 -0.36 -3.22 4.52
CA VAL A 58 -0.66 -3.10 5.95
C VAL A 58 0.64 -3.38 6.70
N LEU A 59 1.17 -2.37 7.36
CA LEU A 59 2.42 -2.48 8.11
C LEU A 59 2.12 -2.50 9.60
N GLY A 60 3.02 -3.08 10.39
CA GLY A 60 2.84 -3.12 11.83
C GLY A 60 1.97 -4.26 12.33
N VAL A 61 1.56 -5.16 11.45
CA VAL A 61 0.76 -6.34 11.80
C VAL A 61 1.64 -7.55 11.47
N ASN A 62 2.04 -8.30 12.49
CA ASN A 62 3.06 -9.33 12.37
C ASN A 62 2.52 -10.74 12.15
N GLU A 63 1.30 -10.84 11.67
CA GLU A 63 0.68 -12.14 11.36
C GLU A 63 -0.15 -11.99 10.11
N PRO A 64 -0.34 -13.08 9.35
CA PRO A 64 -1.19 -13.00 8.16
C PRO A 64 -2.65 -12.80 8.58
N VAL A 65 -3.34 -11.89 7.90
CA VAL A 65 -4.74 -11.59 8.15
C VAL A 65 -5.49 -11.59 6.84
N LYS A 66 -6.82 -11.74 6.91
CA LYS A 66 -7.66 -11.73 5.71
C LYS A 66 -8.17 -10.34 5.38
N GLU A 67 -8.28 -9.50 6.40
CA GLU A 67 -8.63 -8.10 6.20
C GLU A 67 -8.17 -7.32 7.41
N TYR A 68 -8.00 -6.03 7.25
CA TYR A 68 -7.52 -5.20 8.33
C TYR A 68 -8.07 -3.78 8.20
N THR A 69 -8.49 -3.21 9.31
CA THR A 69 -8.95 -1.82 9.36
C THR A 69 -7.92 -1.02 10.14
N GLY A 70 -7.37 -0.01 9.50
CA GLY A 70 -6.35 0.82 10.13
C GLY A 70 -6.31 2.19 9.52
N ARG A 71 -5.26 2.94 9.87
CA ARG A 71 -5.13 4.33 9.44
C ARG A 71 -4.14 4.46 8.31
N CYS A 72 -4.51 5.19 7.28
CA CYS A 72 -3.62 5.47 6.15
C CYS A 72 -2.70 6.63 6.52
N ILE A 73 -1.39 6.35 6.60
CA ILE A 73 -0.42 7.36 7.03
C ILE A 73 0.42 7.91 5.88
N ALA A 74 0.45 7.21 4.74
CA ALA A 74 1.30 7.63 3.63
C ALA A 74 0.85 6.92 2.36
N ILE A 75 1.40 7.36 1.24
CA ILE A 75 1.17 6.75 -0.07
C ILE A 75 2.53 6.53 -0.72
N ILE A 76 2.73 5.34 -1.28
CA ILE A 76 3.86 5.10 -2.16
C ILE A 76 3.38 5.38 -3.58
N HIS A 77 4.00 6.34 -4.24
CA HIS A 77 3.68 6.66 -5.62
C HIS A 77 4.78 6.13 -6.51
N ARG A 78 4.44 5.20 -7.40
CA ARG A 78 5.39 4.63 -8.36
C ARG A 78 5.50 5.58 -9.55
N ILE A 79 6.66 6.17 -9.69
CA ILE A 79 6.88 7.23 -10.68
C ILE A 79 6.76 6.68 -12.10
N ASN A 80 7.24 5.46 -12.32
CA ASN A 80 7.28 4.87 -13.67
C ASN A 80 5.90 4.48 -14.20
N ASP A 81 5.05 3.94 -13.36
CA ASP A 81 3.72 3.45 -13.79
C ASP A 81 2.58 4.31 -13.29
N ASP A 82 2.87 5.39 -12.59
CA ASP A 82 1.83 6.28 -12.08
C ASP A 82 0.84 5.51 -11.21
N ASP A 83 1.35 4.59 -10.41
CA ASP A 83 0.55 3.69 -9.60
C ASP A 83 0.81 4.01 -8.12
N ASP A 84 -0.25 4.01 -7.33
CA ASP A 84 -0.16 4.37 -5.91
C ASP A 84 -0.51 3.18 -5.03
N LYS A 85 0.18 3.10 -3.88
CA LYS A 85 -0.09 2.09 -2.86
C LYS A 85 -0.29 2.82 -1.54
N LEU A 86 -1.40 2.56 -0.87
CA LEU A 86 -1.64 3.15 0.45
C LEU A 86 -0.80 2.42 1.48
N ILE A 87 -0.39 3.15 2.51
CA ILE A 87 0.30 2.56 3.67
C ILE A 87 -0.66 2.67 4.85
N VAL A 88 -1.12 1.53 5.33
CA VAL A 88 -2.10 1.45 6.41
C VAL A 88 -1.44 0.78 7.61
N VAL A 89 -1.63 1.36 8.79
CA VAL A 89 -1.03 0.87 10.03
C VAL A 89 -2.09 0.85 11.13
N PRO A 90 -1.84 0.13 12.23
CA PRO A 90 -2.74 0.21 13.38
C PRO A 90 -2.83 1.64 13.88
N ASP A 91 -4.01 2.04 14.33
CA ASP A 91 -4.23 3.38 14.84
C ASP A 91 -3.26 3.67 15.98
N GLY A 92 -2.65 4.86 15.96
CA GLY A 92 -1.69 5.25 16.98
C GLY A 92 -0.25 4.82 16.72
N ILE A 93 -0.02 4.01 15.69
CA ILE A 93 1.33 3.57 15.32
C ILE A 93 1.84 4.47 14.21
N GLU A 94 3.12 4.80 14.26
CA GLU A 94 3.75 5.63 13.24
C GLU A 94 4.92 4.93 12.59
N PHE A 95 5.14 5.22 11.32
CA PHE A 95 6.29 4.73 10.57
C PHE A 95 6.93 5.92 9.88
N SER A 96 8.25 6.03 9.97
CA SER A 96 8.99 7.04 9.20
C SER A 96 9.05 6.60 7.74
N ASP A 97 9.42 7.53 6.86
CA ASP A 97 9.60 7.19 5.45
C ASP A 97 10.62 6.07 5.28
N GLU A 98 11.69 6.11 6.05
CA GLU A 98 12.74 5.11 6.00
C GLU A 98 12.20 3.74 6.43
N GLU A 99 11.39 3.71 7.48
CA GLU A 99 10.78 2.46 7.94
C GLU A 99 9.81 1.90 6.91
N ILE A 100 9.05 2.78 6.27
CA ILE A 100 8.13 2.36 5.20
C ILE A 100 8.93 1.77 4.03
N GLN A 101 10.00 2.44 3.62
CA GLN A 101 10.84 1.95 2.53
C GLN A 101 11.41 0.58 2.84
N LYS A 102 11.88 0.36 4.04
CA LYS A 102 12.41 -0.93 4.45
C LYS A 102 11.34 -2.01 4.45
N ALA A 103 10.18 -1.69 5.01
CA ALA A 103 9.11 -2.67 5.17
C ALA A 103 8.50 -3.08 3.83
N THR A 104 8.60 -2.24 2.80
CA THR A 104 8.01 -2.52 1.50
C THR A 104 9.05 -2.87 0.43
N HIS A 105 10.32 -2.88 0.79
CA HIS A 105 11.42 -3.09 -0.16
C HIS A 105 11.30 -4.41 -0.91
N PHE A 106 10.76 -5.45 -0.28
CA PHE A 106 10.63 -6.77 -0.90
C PHE A 106 9.91 -6.70 -2.26
N GLN A 107 9.00 -5.75 -2.42
CA GLN A 107 8.28 -5.56 -3.67
C GLN A 107 8.63 -4.26 -4.36
N GLU A 108 8.82 -3.18 -3.61
CA GLU A 108 9.06 -1.87 -4.20
C GLU A 108 10.46 -1.72 -4.78
N GLN A 109 11.38 -2.62 -4.47
CA GLN A 109 12.72 -2.58 -5.02
C GLN A 109 12.75 -2.65 -6.55
N PHE A 110 11.68 -3.15 -7.16
CA PHE A 110 11.60 -3.27 -8.61
C PHE A 110 11.10 -2.01 -9.28
N PHE A 111 10.77 -0.98 -8.53
CA PHE A 111 10.14 0.24 -9.04
C PHE A 111 10.85 1.47 -8.52
N LYS A 112 10.70 2.57 -9.26
CA LYS A 112 11.14 3.86 -8.79
C LYS A 112 9.92 4.55 -8.18
N SER A 113 10.02 4.95 -6.92
CA SER A 113 8.87 5.48 -6.22
C SER A 113 9.26 6.57 -5.24
N GLU A 114 8.24 7.28 -4.74
CA GLU A 114 8.39 8.29 -3.71
C GLU A 114 7.27 8.13 -2.70
N ILE A 115 7.49 8.64 -1.50
CA ILE A 115 6.50 8.57 -0.44
C ILE A 115 5.83 9.93 -0.31
N ILE A 116 4.50 9.92 -0.28
CA ILE A 116 3.67 11.12 -0.15
C ILE A 116 2.93 11.03 1.16
N ARG A 117 2.88 12.15 1.87
CA ARG A 117 2.18 12.24 3.15
C ARG A 117 1.04 13.21 3.11
#